data_6db6c84a7524495b874db6b15419156b
#
_entry.id   6db6c84a7524495b874db6b15419156b
#
_cell.length_a   1.000
_cell.length_b   1.000
_cell.length_c   1.000
_cell.angle_alpha   90.00
_cell.angle_beta   90.00
_cell.angle_gamma   90.00
#
_symmetry.space_group_name_H-M   'P 1'
#
loop_
_entity.id
_entity.type
_entity.pdbx_description
1 polymer ?
#
loop_
_entity_poly.entity_id
_entity_poly.type
_entity_poly.pdbx_seq_one_letter_code
_entity_poly.pdbx_strand_id
1 'polypeptide(L)'
;MDTIRMIIALAAQNMWKIHQMDVKSAFLNGVLEEEVYVDQQPGYVQRRKENNVYKLKKALYGLKQAPRVWYARIITYMLENEFQKCPYEHTLYIKMSAEGHMLIVCLFVDDLIFTGSSKEMFIKFREAMTR
;
A
#
# COMPACT_ATOMS: atom_id res chain seq x y z
N MET A 1 0.06 -13.72 10.57
CA MET A 1 -1.13 -13.60 11.42
C MET A 1 -0.83 -13.18 12.84
N ASP A 2 0.30 -13.62 13.37
CA ASP A 2 0.69 -13.24 14.74
C ASP A 2 0.92 -11.74 14.89
N THR A 3 1.45 -11.09 13.85
CA THR A 3 1.67 -9.66 13.85
C THR A 3 0.37 -8.88 13.98
N ILE A 4 -0.67 -9.31 13.28
CA ILE A 4 -1.99 -8.67 13.36
C ILE A 4 -2.58 -8.83 14.75
N ARG A 5 -2.46 -10.02 15.35
CA ARG A 5 -2.93 -10.27 16.71
C ARG A 5 -2.20 -9.39 17.71
N MET A 6 -0.90 -9.22 17.53
CA MET A 6 -0.09 -8.36 18.39
C MET A 6 -0.55 -6.90 18.30
N ILE A 7 -0.81 -6.42 17.09
CA ILE A 7 -1.30 -5.05 16.88
C ILE A 7 -2.67 -4.85 17.54
N ILE A 8 -3.57 -5.82 17.37
CA ILE A 8 -4.90 -5.76 17.98
C ILE A 8 -4.79 -5.71 19.50
N ALA A 9 -3.94 -6.57 20.08
CA ALA A 9 -3.73 -6.63 21.52
C ALA A 9 -3.13 -5.31 22.04
N LEU A 10 -2.16 -4.77 21.34
CA LEU A 10 -1.53 -3.50 21.72
C LEU A 10 -2.52 -2.34 21.65
N ALA A 11 -3.32 -2.29 20.58
CA ALA A 11 -4.34 -1.26 20.43
C ALA A 11 -5.40 -1.35 21.52
N ALA A 12 -5.84 -2.57 21.85
CA ALA A 12 -6.82 -2.79 22.90
C ALA A 12 -6.29 -2.36 24.26
N GLN A 13 -5.04 -2.71 24.56
CA GLN A 13 -4.39 -2.35 25.82
C GLN A 13 -4.29 -0.85 26.03
N ASN A 14 -4.03 -0.11 24.93
CA ASN A 14 -3.87 1.34 24.97
C ASN A 14 -5.12 2.11 24.57
N MET A 15 -6.22 1.41 24.32
CA MET A 15 -7.49 2.00 23.85
C MET A 15 -7.32 2.79 22.56
N TRP A 16 -6.45 2.34 21.67
CA TRP A 16 -6.26 2.93 20.36
C TRP A 16 -7.25 2.34 19.36
N LYS A 17 -7.70 3.15 18.42
CA LYS A 17 -8.55 2.68 17.34
C LYS A 17 -7.69 1.98 16.28
N ILE A 18 -8.27 0.94 15.68
CA ILE A 18 -7.64 0.23 14.57
C ILE A 18 -8.37 0.61 13.29
N HIS A 19 -7.61 0.98 12.28
CA HIS A 19 -8.13 1.30 10.96
C HIS A 19 -7.65 0.27 9.95
N GLN A 20 -8.51 -0.06 9.01
CA GLN A 20 -8.18 -0.92 7.89
C GLN A 20 -8.47 -0.18 6.60
N MET A 21 -7.56 -0.30 5.63
CA MET A 21 -7.71 0.32 4.33
C MET A 21 -7.42 -0.70 3.24
N ASP A 22 -8.36 -0.84 2.31
CA ASP A 22 -8.15 -1.70 1.14
C ASP A 22 -7.34 -0.91 0.12
N VAL A 23 -6.23 -1.46 -0.32
CA VAL A 23 -5.31 -0.78 -1.23
C VAL A 23 -5.31 -1.37 -2.64
N LYS A 24 -6.36 -2.04 -3.02
CA LYS A 24 -6.46 -2.61 -4.37
C LYS A 24 -6.20 -1.57 -5.45
N SER A 25 -6.72 -0.36 -5.27
CA SER A 25 -6.48 0.74 -6.22
C SER A 25 -5.01 1.19 -6.24
N ALA A 26 -4.24 0.91 -5.19
CA ALA A 26 -2.82 1.27 -5.15
C ALA A 26 -2.02 0.54 -6.22
N PHE A 27 -2.44 -0.65 -6.62
CA PHE A 27 -1.80 -1.38 -7.71
C PHE A 27 -1.88 -0.61 -9.03
N LEU A 28 -2.95 0.14 -9.21
CA LEU A 28 -3.14 0.95 -10.42
C LEU A 28 -2.35 2.25 -10.39
N ASN A 29 -1.92 2.67 -9.20
CA ASN A 29 -1.16 3.91 -9.02
C ASN A 29 0.35 3.70 -9.15
N GLY A 30 0.82 2.46 -9.14
CA GLY A 30 2.23 2.17 -9.30
C GLY A 30 2.66 2.30 -10.76
N VAL A 31 3.83 2.92 -10.99
CA VAL A 31 4.40 3.03 -12.33
C VAL A 31 5.23 1.77 -12.60
N LEU A 32 5.00 1.17 -13.76
CA LEU A 32 5.75 -0.02 -14.16
C LEU A 32 7.14 0.39 -14.66
N GLU A 33 8.17 -0.24 -14.10
CA GLU A 33 9.56 -0.06 -14.55
C GLU A 33 9.82 -0.91 -15.78
N GLU A 34 9.11 -2.04 -15.90
CA GLU A 34 9.23 -2.95 -17.04
C GLU A 34 8.15 -2.64 -18.06
N GLU A 35 8.48 -2.88 -19.34
CA GLU A 35 7.47 -2.76 -20.39
C GLU A 35 6.53 -3.96 -20.32
N VAL A 36 5.23 -3.67 -20.14
CA VAL A 36 4.19 -4.69 -20.10
C VAL A 36 3.14 -4.36 -21.16
N TYR A 37 2.83 -5.34 -21.97
CA TYR A 37 1.85 -5.20 -23.05
C TYR A 37 0.68 -6.13 -22.79
N VAL A 38 -0.52 -5.68 -23.09
CA VAL A 38 -1.73 -6.50 -23.00
C VAL A 38 -2.49 -6.45 -24.32
N ASP A 39 -3.12 -7.55 -24.66
CA ASP A 39 -3.96 -7.62 -25.87
C ASP A 39 -5.19 -6.73 -25.73
N GLN A 40 -5.70 -6.29 -26.86
CA GLN A 40 -6.97 -5.59 -26.89
C GLN A 40 -8.09 -6.53 -26.45
N GLN A 41 -9.04 -5.99 -25.70
CA GLN A 41 -10.15 -6.80 -25.20
C GLN A 41 -11.01 -7.32 -26.37
N PRO A 42 -11.47 -8.58 -26.31
CA PRO A 42 -12.39 -9.12 -27.30
C PRO A 42 -13.63 -8.22 -27.44
N GLY A 43 -14.03 -7.93 -28.66
CA GLY A 43 -15.15 -7.03 -28.92
C GLY A 43 -14.81 -5.55 -28.98
N TYR A 44 -13.60 -5.17 -28.57
CA TYR A 44 -13.14 -3.79 -28.56
C TYR A 44 -11.89 -3.58 -29.40
N VAL A 45 -11.57 -4.56 -30.27
CA VAL A 45 -10.41 -4.46 -31.16
C VAL A 45 -10.69 -3.41 -32.22
N GLN A 46 -9.76 -2.43 -32.37
CA GLN A 46 -9.92 -1.37 -33.34
C GLN A 46 -9.63 -1.87 -34.76
N ARG A 47 -10.47 -1.47 -35.70
CA ARG A 47 -10.23 -1.76 -37.12
C ARG A 47 -8.89 -1.21 -37.56
N ARG A 48 -8.20 -1.95 -38.40
CA ARG A 48 -6.84 -1.64 -38.93
C ARG A 48 -5.74 -1.64 -37.88
N LYS A 49 -6.09 -2.03 -36.63
CA LYS A 49 -5.12 -2.11 -35.54
C LYS A 49 -5.22 -3.43 -34.79
N GLU A 50 -5.63 -4.51 -35.49
CA GLU A 50 -5.88 -5.81 -34.90
C GLU A 50 -4.60 -6.41 -34.30
N ASN A 51 -3.43 -6.06 -34.85
CA ASN A 51 -2.15 -6.55 -34.37
C ASN A 51 -1.52 -5.66 -33.28
N ASN A 52 -2.19 -4.56 -32.93
CA ASN A 52 -1.69 -3.68 -31.89
C ASN A 52 -2.07 -4.18 -30.51
N VAL A 53 -1.23 -3.90 -29.54
CA VAL A 53 -1.45 -4.22 -28.13
C VAL A 53 -1.32 -2.92 -27.31
N TYR A 54 -1.89 -2.92 -26.10
CA TYR A 54 -1.75 -1.80 -25.20
C TYR A 54 -0.44 -1.92 -24.40
N LYS A 55 0.31 -0.83 -24.34
CA LYS A 55 1.46 -0.72 -23.45
C LYS A 55 0.97 -0.13 -22.14
N LEU A 56 1.19 -0.84 -21.05
CA LEU A 56 0.76 -0.38 -19.74
C LEU A 56 1.75 0.64 -19.20
N LYS A 57 1.22 1.75 -18.70
CA LYS A 57 2.01 2.79 -18.02
C LYS A 57 2.00 2.61 -16.51
N LYS A 58 0.94 2.03 -15.99
CA LYS A 58 0.78 1.75 -14.56
C LYS A 58 0.38 0.30 -14.37
N ALA A 59 0.65 -0.23 -13.18
CA ALA A 59 0.28 -1.59 -12.85
C ALA A 59 -1.23 -1.78 -12.85
N LEU A 60 -1.69 -2.93 -13.33
CA LEU A 60 -3.08 -3.35 -13.23
C LEU A 60 -3.20 -4.39 -12.12
N TYR A 61 -4.34 -4.35 -11.41
CA TYR A 61 -4.65 -5.35 -10.40
C TYR A 61 -4.66 -6.75 -11.05
N GLY A 62 -3.95 -7.68 -10.44
CA GLY A 62 -3.86 -9.05 -10.94
C GLY A 62 -2.63 -9.36 -11.78
N LEU A 63 -1.86 -8.36 -12.20
CA LEU A 63 -0.58 -8.59 -12.85
C LEU A 63 0.44 -9.09 -11.85
N LYS A 64 1.38 -9.92 -12.31
CA LYS A 64 2.47 -10.40 -11.44
C LYS A 64 3.31 -9.26 -10.88
N GLN A 65 3.50 -8.19 -11.67
CA GLN A 65 4.31 -7.05 -11.27
C GLN A 65 3.58 -6.11 -10.32
N ALA A 66 2.25 -6.15 -10.25
CA ALA A 66 1.47 -5.21 -9.47
C ALA A 66 1.83 -5.20 -7.99
N PRO A 67 1.93 -6.35 -7.28
CA PRO A 67 2.32 -6.33 -5.87
C PRO A 67 3.69 -5.74 -5.64
N ARG A 68 4.67 -6.06 -6.51
CA ARG A 68 6.03 -5.53 -6.39
C ARG A 68 6.06 -4.02 -6.57
N VAL A 69 5.36 -3.51 -7.58
CA VAL A 69 5.30 -2.08 -7.86
C VAL A 69 4.63 -1.34 -6.70
N TRP A 70 3.54 -1.89 -6.20
CA TRP A 70 2.83 -1.31 -5.06
C TRP A 70 3.71 -1.28 -3.81
N TYR A 71 4.39 -2.39 -3.50
CA TYR A 71 5.29 -2.46 -2.36
C TYR A 71 6.42 -1.44 -2.46
N ALA A 72 7.03 -1.32 -3.64
CA ALA A 72 8.10 -0.34 -3.85
C ALA A 72 7.60 1.08 -3.57
N ARG A 73 6.40 1.40 -4.04
CA ARG A 73 5.81 2.72 -3.84
C ARG A 73 5.53 3.02 -2.37
N ILE A 74 4.93 2.06 -1.66
CA ILE A 74 4.59 2.28 -0.24
C ILE A 74 5.84 2.33 0.64
N ILE A 75 6.84 1.50 0.34
CA ILE A 75 8.10 1.51 1.08
C ILE A 75 8.83 2.84 0.87
N THR A 76 8.86 3.34 -0.36
CA THR A 76 9.44 4.65 -0.65
C THR A 76 8.76 5.75 0.16
N TYR A 77 7.42 5.75 0.18
CA TYR A 77 6.66 6.69 0.99
C TYR A 77 7.02 6.60 2.47
N MET A 78 7.07 5.37 2.99
CA MET A 78 7.39 5.15 4.40
C MET A 78 8.77 5.69 4.77
N LEU A 79 9.78 5.42 3.94
CA LEU A 79 11.14 5.88 4.19
C LEU A 79 11.25 7.40 4.08
N GLU A 80 10.57 8.01 3.12
CA GLU A 80 10.57 9.46 2.94
C GLU A 80 9.86 10.19 4.09
N ASN A 81 8.96 9.51 4.77
CA ASN A 81 8.15 10.10 5.85
C ASN A 81 8.57 9.59 7.24
N GLU A 82 9.80 9.18 7.37
CA GLU A 82 10.43 8.85 8.66
C GLU A 82 9.85 7.65 9.38
N PHE A 83 9.21 6.72 8.66
CA PHE A 83 8.82 5.45 9.23
C PHE A 83 10.05 4.55 9.38
N GLN A 84 10.09 3.79 10.46
CA GLN A 84 11.13 2.81 10.69
C GLN A 84 10.57 1.41 10.50
N LYS A 85 11.25 0.62 9.69
CA LYS A 85 10.88 -0.78 9.48
C LYS A 85 11.29 -1.61 10.69
N CYS A 86 10.37 -2.44 11.16
CA CYS A 86 10.68 -3.36 12.25
C CYS A 86 11.70 -4.40 11.78
N PRO A 87 12.84 -4.57 12.49
CA PRO A 87 13.86 -5.52 12.06
C PRO A 87 13.43 -6.99 12.16
N TYR A 88 12.45 -7.29 12.98
CA TYR A 88 11.97 -8.66 13.20
C TYR A 88 10.67 -9.00 12.46
N GLU A 89 10.04 -8.00 11.84
CA GLU A 89 8.79 -8.19 11.12
C GLU A 89 8.76 -7.29 9.89
N HIS A 90 8.89 -7.89 8.71
CA HIS A 90 9.03 -7.15 7.46
C HIS A 90 7.80 -6.35 7.05
N THR A 91 6.64 -6.67 7.60
CA THR A 91 5.40 -5.98 7.25
C THR A 91 5.05 -4.83 8.18
N LEU A 92 5.84 -4.61 9.21
CA LEU A 92 5.53 -3.64 10.26
C LEU A 92 6.41 -2.41 10.16
N TYR A 93 5.77 -1.24 10.17
CA TYR A 93 6.44 0.06 10.12
C TYR A 93 5.93 0.94 11.24
N ILE A 94 6.82 1.68 11.87
CA ILE A 94 6.50 2.50 13.03
C ILE A 94 7.02 3.91 12.80
N LYS A 95 6.18 4.91 13.08
CA LYS A 95 6.57 6.31 13.06
C LYS A 95 6.29 6.93 14.42
N MET A 96 7.28 7.66 14.94
CA MET A 96 7.13 8.43 16.17
C MET A 96 7.11 9.91 15.83
N SER A 97 6.22 10.67 16.48
CA SER A 97 6.24 12.12 16.38
C SER A 97 7.19 12.72 17.43
N ALA A 98 7.54 14.00 17.24
CA ALA A 98 8.37 14.72 18.21
C ALA A 98 7.71 14.80 19.59
N GLU A 99 6.38 14.71 19.63
CA GLU A 99 5.59 14.78 20.86
C GLU A 99 5.40 13.44 21.54
N GLY A 100 5.98 12.37 20.97
CA GLY A 100 5.89 11.04 21.55
C GLY A 100 4.69 10.22 21.08
N HIS A 101 3.93 10.69 20.11
CA HIS A 101 2.85 9.91 19.52
C HIS A 101 3.40 8.87 18.56
N MET A 102 2.68 7.76 18.43
CA MET A 102 3.12 6.62 17.65
C MET A 102 2.06 6.27 16.60
N LEU A 103 2.50 5.94 15.41
CA LEU A 103 1.68 5.34 14.36
C LEU A 103 2.32 4.03 13.93
N ILE A 104 1.56 2.94 14.01
CA ILE A 104 2.00 1.61 13.61
C ILE A 104 1.21 1.19 12.39
N VAL A 105 1.91 0.81 11.33
CA VAL A 105 1.31 0.39 10.06
C VAL A 105 1.77 -1.02 9.74
N CYS A 106 0.81 -1.90 9.46
CA CYS A 106 1.08 -3.25 9.01
C CYS A 106 0.61 -3.41 7.56
N LEU A 107 1.52 -3.85 6.69
CA LEU A 107 1.22 -4.14 5.30
C LEU A 107 0.83 -5.61 5.19
N PHE A 108 -0.40 -5.88 4.81
CA PHE A 108 -0.89 -7.25 4.74
C PHE A 108 -1.59 -7.49 3.41
N VAL A 109 -0.91 -8.17 2.51
CA VAL A 109 -1.40 -8.48 1.15
C VAL A 109 -1.94 -7.23 0.45
N ASP A 110 -3.27 -7.07 0.35
CA ASP A 110 -3.92 -5.92 -0.27
C ASP A 110 -4.39 -4.89 0.75
N ASP A 111 -4.13 -5.10 2.03
CA ASP A 111 -4.67 -4.26 3.09
C ASP A 111 -3.58 -3.57 3.88
N LEU A 112 -3.91 -2.37 4.34
CA LEU A 112 -3.14 -1.66 5.35
C LEU A 112 -3.94 -1.68 6.65
N ILE A 113 -3.30 -2.11 7.73
CA ILE A 113 -3.90 -2.06 9.06
C ILE A 113 -3.04 -1.11 9.87
N PHE A 114 -3.63 -0.08 10.44
CA PHE A 114 -2.86 0.89 11.20
C PHE A 114 -3.57 1.31 12.48
N THR A 115 -2.77 1.60 13.48
CA THR A 115 -3.22 2.06 14.80
C THR A 115 -2.18 3.00 15.39
N GLY A 116 -2.53 3.69 16.42
CA GLY A 116 -1.60 4.58 17.12
C GLY A 116 -2.30 5.51 18.08
N SER A 117 -1.53 6.44 18.63
CA SER A 117 -1.98 7.33 19.69
C SER A 117 -2.43 8.73 19.20
N SER A 118 -2.26 9.03 17.92
CA SER A 118 -2.55 10.37 17.39
C SER A 118 -3.54 10.31 16.23
N LYS A 119 -4.68 10.97 16.39
CA LYS A 119 -5.68 11.11 15.35
C LYS A 119 -5.13 11.92 14.16
N GLU A 120 -4.30 12.91 14.43
CA GLU A 120 -3.70 13.74 13.38
C GLU A 120 -2.79 12.90 12.46
N MET A 121 -1.99 12.01 13.03
CA MET A 121 -1.15 11.12 12.26
C MET A 121 -1.98 10.16 11.38
N PHE A 122 -3.12 9.68 11.89
CA PHE A 122 -4.05 8.87 11.12
C PHE A 122 -4.56 9.61 9.88
N ILE A 123 -4.98 10.84 10.08
CA ILE A 123 -5.56 11.64 8.99
C ILE A 123 -4.52 11.88 7.90
N LYS A 124 -3.31 12.27 8.28
CA LYS A 124 -2.22 12.50 7.34
C LYS A 124 -1.88 11.23 6.55
N PHE A 125 -1.80 10.11 7.26
CA PHE A 125 -1.47 8.84 6.61
C PHE A 125 -2.56 8.42 5.64
N ARG A 126 -3.82 8.49 6.06
CA ARG A 126 -4.96 8.14 5.20
C ARG A 126 -4.98 9.01 3.94
N GLU A 127 -4.80 10.31 4.09
CA GLU A 127 -4.79 11.23 2.96
C GLU A 127 -3.66 10.90 1.97
N ALA A 128 -2.49 10.57 2.49
CA ALA A 128 -1.36 10.19 1.66
C ALA A 128 -1.62 8.90 0.87
N MET A 129 -2.32 7.94 1.47
CA MET A 129 -2.59 6.66 0.84
C MET A 129 -3.74 6.72 -0.17
N THR A 130 -4.60 7.72 -0.10
CA THR A 130 -5.75 7.85 -1.00
C THR A 130 -5.52 8.76 -2.19
N ARG A 131 -4.34 9.36 -2.31
CA ARG A 131 -4.00 10.22 -3.45
C ARG A 131 -3.72 9.46 -4.73
#